data_8f7e7034328e6e83768c5adbe7c6ecf4
#
_entry.id   8f7e7034328e6e83768c5adbe7c6ecf4
#
_cell.length_a   1.000
_cell.length_b   1.000
_cell.length_c   1.000
_cell.angle_alpha   90.00
_cell.angle_beta   90.00
_cell.angle_gamma   90.00
#
_symmetry.space_group_name_H-M   'P 1'
#
loop_
_entity.id
_entity.type
_entity.pdbx_description
1 polymer ?
#
loop_
_entity_poly.entity_id
_entity_poly.type
_entity_poly.pdbx_seq_one_letter_code
_entity_poly.pdbx_strand_id
1 'polypeptide(L)'
;MKQQITLLLLVFTTISFAQIKGTVKDKEGNPLPFVNIYIENTYIGTTSNELGKYELNTTEKNNVHLIFQYLGFKTQKQILNISQFPYEFDVVLVEEDFQLKEVVVMNGENPANEIIRNAIKAKKKNAAKTDKFEADFYSRGIFKAKDIPKKFMGVEIGDLEGNLDSTRSGIIYQSETVSKIKFEKPNNLKEEIIASKIAGDDNGFSYNTALNTNYDFYGNYVDFGINMVSPIADNAFTYYKYKLESTFYDDKNQLINKILVTPKRDKEPVFEGYIYIVEDSWAIYGIDLDIKGYRMQQPILESMKITQNFSYNTENKIWAKNIQTLDFSAGIFGMKFAGKFTHVFTNYTFKEAFDKKTFGKEVVTFAENANKKEETYWNEYRPVPLTTEESTNYIKKDSIQTIRKSQVYLDSIDAKGNKFKLLKIITGYNY
;
A
#
# COMPACT_ATOMS: atom_id res chain seq x y z
N MET A 1 41.16 42.73 10.07
CA MET A 1 40.86 41.31 10.33
C MET A 1 39.46 41.05 10.89
N LYS A 2 38.49 41.97 10.84
CA LYS A 2 37.12 41.74 11.33
C LYS A 2 36.05 41.74 10.22
N GLN A 3 36.40 41.90 8.95
CA GLN A 3 35.48 41.95 7.82
C GLN A 3 35.50 40.70 6.93
N GLN A 4 36.32 39.71 7.20
CA GLN A 4 36.38 38.47 6.41
C GLN A 4 35.67 37.27 7.05
N ILE A 5 35.11 37.44 8.25
CA ILE A 5 34.37 36.35 8.96
C ILE A 5 32.89 36.39 8.63
N THR A 6 32.37 37.49 8.10
CA THR A 6 30.93 37.64 7.82
C THR A 6 30.46 37.02 6.46
N LEU A 7 31.40 36.61 5.62
CA LEU A 7 31.08 36.02 4.30
C LEU A 7 31.02 34.49 4.30
N LEU A 8 31.32 33.85 5.41
CA LEU A 8 31.36 32.37 5.50
C LEU A 8 30.08 31.75 6.06
N LEU A 9 29.07 32.54 6.31
CA LEU A 9 27.86 32.08 7.03
C LEU A 9 26.56 32.10 6.21
N LEU A 10 26.67 32.12 4.88
CA LEU A 10 25.49 32.19 3.99
C LEU A 10 25.52 31.20 2.82
N VAL A 11 26.17 30.07 2.98
CA VAL A 11 25.91 28.89 2.16
C VAL A 11 25.01 27.96 2.98
N PHE A 12 23.81 28.41 3.30
CA PHE A 12 22.69 27.49 3.49
C PHE A 12 22.46 26.85 2.12
N THR A 13 23.11 25.74 1.87
CA THR A 13 22.69 24.84 0.80
C THR A 13 21.29 24.40 1.18
N THR A 14 20.28 25.06 0.64
CA THR A 14 18.93 24.50 0.57
C THR A 14 19.10 23.22 -0.24
N ILE A 15 19.10 22.07 0.43
CA ILE A 15 18.97 20.78 -0.22
C ILE A 15 17.56 20.82 -0.84
N SER A 16 17.48 21.26 -2.09
CA SER A 16 16.24 21.25 -2.86
C SER A 16 16.07 19.83 -3.33
N PHE A 17 15.19 19.09 -2.67
CA PHE A 17 14.77 17.79 -3.18
C PHE A 17 14.08 17.98 -4.52
N ALA A 18 14.44 17.16 -5.51
CA ALA A 18 13.83 17.14 -6.81
C ALA A 18 12.46 16.44 -6.73
N GLN A 19 11.44 17.19 -6.30
CA GLN A 19 10.10 16.67 -6.01
C GLN A 19 9.01 17.42 -6.76
N ILE A 20 8.07 16.63 -7.32
CA ILE A 20 6.74 17.12 -7.72
C ILE A 20 5.79 16.78 -6.58
N LYS A 21 5.10 17.76 -6.03
CA LYS A 21 4.16 17.56 -4.91
C LYS A 21 2.85 18.29 -5.15
N GLY A 22 1.79 17.85 -4.49
CA GLY A 22 0.49 18.47 -4.61
C GLY A 22 -0.61 17.67 -3.94
N THR A 23 -1.84 18.02 -4.27
CA THR A 23 -3.06 17.35 -3.80
C THR A 23 -3.89 16.84 -4.96
N VAL A 24 -4.49 15.67 -4.79
CA VAL A 24 -5.48 15.13 -5.71
C VAL A 24 -6.85 15.16 -5.02
N LYS A 25 -7.86 15.72 -5.70
CA LYS A 25 -9.23 15.87 -5.20
C LYS A 25 -10.23 15.45 -6.27
N ASP A 26 -11.47 15.19 -5.87
CA ASP A 26 -12.62 15.11 -6.77
C ASP A 26 -13.17 16.49 -7.12
N LYS A 27 -14.24 16.55 -7.93
CA LYS A 27 -14.90 17.80 -8.30
C LYS A 27 -15.59 18.50 -7.13
N GLU A 28 -16.00 17.77 -6.12
CA GLU A 28 -16.62 18.25 -4.90
C GLU A 28 -15.59 18.81 -3.90
N GLY A 29 -14.27 18.62 -4.19
CA GLY A 29 -13.16 19.06 -3.36
C GLY A 29 -12.75 18.07 -2.29
N ASN A 30 -13.31 16.86 -2.29
CA ASN A 30 -12.89 15.80 -1.36
C ASN A 30 -11.50 15.26 -1.76
N PRO A 31 -10.61 15.02 -0.80
CA PRO A 31 -9.32 14.43 -1.11
C PRO A 31 -9.47 13.00 -1.62
N LEU A 32 -8.71 12.64 -2.66
CA LEU A 32 -8.67 11.30 -3.20
C LEU A 32 -7.44 10.54 -2.69
N PRO A 33 -7.63 9.55 -1.81
CA PRO A 33 -6.54 8.75 -1.27
C PRO A 33 -6.11 7.67 -2.27
N PHE A 34 -4.82 7.31 -2.23
CA PHE A 34 -4.25 6.17 -2.98
C PHE A 34 -4.40 6.26 -4.50
N VAL A 35 -4.44 7.48 -5.03
CA VAL A 35 -4.33 7.73 -6.47
C VAL A 35 -2.95 7.26 -6.94
N ASN A 36 -2.89 6.43 -7.96
CA ASN A 36 -1.66 6.00 -8.60
C ASN A 36 -1.12 7.15 -9.45
N ILE A 37 0.09 7.63 -9.15
CA ILE A 37 0.71 8.78 -9.79
C ILE A 37 2.08 8.34 -10.32
N TYR A 38 2.30 8.39 -11.62
CA TYR A 38 3.54 7.89 -12.22
C TYR A 38 3.93 8.65 -13.49
N ILE A 39 5.22 8.62 -13.80
CA ILE A 39 5.74 9.17 -15.06
C ILE A 39 5.49 8.17 -16.17
N GLU A 40 4.84 8.64 -17.24
CA GLU A 40 4.46 7.82 -18.38
C GLU A 40 5.65 7.04 -18.96
N ASN A 41 5.41 5.76 -19.29
CA ASN A 41 6.42 4.84 -19.83
C ASN A 41 7.64 4.59 -18.94
N THR A 42 7.53 4.91 -17.65
CA THR A 42 8.52 4.56 -16.64
C THR A 42 7.88 3.73 -15.54
N TYR A 43 8.70 3.27 -14.59
CA TYR A 43 8.24 2.67 -13.35
C TYR A 43 8.51 3.58 -12.14
N ILE A 44 8.70 4.89 -12.41
CA ILE A 44 8.83 5.92 -11.38
C ILE A 44 7.44 6.39 -11.00
N GLY A 45 7.06 6.20 -9.75
CA GLY A 45 5.71 6.53 -9.31
C GLY A 45 5.60 6.72 -7.80
N THR A 46 4.44 7.19 -7.41
CA THR A 46 4.03 7.45 -6.03
C THR A 46 2.53 7.23 -5.88
N THR A 47 2.01 7.45 -4.67
CA THR A 47 0.57 7.49 -4.43
C THR A 47 0.20 8.62 -3.48
N SER A 48 -1.02 9.14 -3.61
CA SER A 48 -1.54 10.09 -2.65
C SER A 48 -1.81 9.41 -1.29
N ASN A 49 -1.65 10.15 -0.21
CA ASN A 49 -2.00 9.71 1.14
C ASN A 49 -3.52 9.86 1.42
N GLU A 50 -3.97 9.57 2.63
CA GLU A 50 -5.40 9.68 3.03
C GLU A 50 -5.98 11.10 2.89
N LEU A 51 -5.14 12.13 2.83
CA LEU A 51 -5.52 13.53 2.63
C LEU A 51 -5.37 13.98 1.16
N GLY A 52 -5.17 13.04 0.23
CA GLY A 52 -4.96 13.33 -1.18
C GLY A 52 -3.59 13.94 -1.52
N LYS A 53 -2.70 14.13 -0.56
CA LYS A 53 -1.37 14.71 -0.78
C LYS A 53 -0.42 13.68 -1.39
N TYR A 54 0.39 14.12 -2.35
CA TYR A 54 1.41 13.27 -2.98
C TYR A 54 2.75 13.99 -3.10
N GLU A 55 3.80 13.20 -3.16
CA GLU A 55 5.18 13.62 -3.42
C GLU A 55 5.83 12.59 -4.33
N LEU A 56 6.31 13.02 -5.49
CA LEU A 56 7.01 12.20 -6.46
C LEU A 56 8.44 12.68 -6.63
N ASN A 57 9.39 11.82 -6.28
CA ASN A 57 10.81 12.10 -6.45
C ASN A 57 11.23 11.84 -7.90
N THR A 58 11.72 12.86 -8.57
CA THR A 58 12.23 12.76 -9.95
C THR A 58 13.22 13.87 -10.24
N THR A 59 14.21 13.59 -11.06
CA THR A 59 15.15 14.58 -11.57
C THR A 59 14.76 15.10 -12.97
N GLU A 60 13.69 14.55 -13.54
CA GLU A 60 13.20 14.97 -14.86
C GLU A 60 12.59 16.37 -14.79
N LYS A 61 12.92 17.25 -15.73
CA LYS A 61 12.47 18.64 -15.72
C LYS A 61 11.59 19.03 -16.91
N ASN A 62 11.94 18.59 -18.11
CA ASN A 62 11.27 19.04 -19.32
C ASN A 62 10.28 17.99 -19.82
N ASN A 63 9.06 18.43 -20.20
CA ASN A 63 8.02 17.56 -20.76
C ASN A 63 7.76 16.30 -19.93
N VAL A 64 7.68 16.44 -18.59
CA VAL A 64 7.33 15.33 -17.72
C VAL A 64 5.86 14.99 -17.92
N HIS A 65 5.58 13.81 -18.45
CA HIS A 65 4.22 13.30 -18.64
C HIS A 65 3.77 12.57 -17.41
N LEU A 66 3.02 13.25 -16.56
CA LEU A 66 2.54 12.71 -15.29
C LEU A 66 1.12 12.15 -15.45
N ILE A 67 0.94 10.89 -15.06
CA ILE A 67 -0.34 10.19 -15.13
C ILE A 67 -0.92 10.09 -13.73
N PHE A 68 -2.21 10.42 -13.62
CA PHE A 68 -3.02 10.26 -12.41
C PHE A 68 -4.12 9.24 -12.70
N GLN A 69 -4.04 8.09 -12.07
CA GLN A 69 -4.94 6.96 -12.29
C GLN A 69 -5.61 6.57 -10.97
N TYR A 70 -6.93 6.54 -10.96
CA TYR A 70 -7.69 6.12 -9.79
C TYR A 70 -8.92 5.31 -10.24
N LEU A 71 -9.15 4.17 -9.59
CA LEU A 71 -10.26 3.28 -9.97
C LEU A 71 -11.61 3.99 -9.78
N GLY A 72 -12.40 4.07 -10.87
CA GLY A 72 -13.67 4.81 -10.88
C GLY A 72 -13.57 6.26 -11.36
N PHE A 73 -12.36 6.75 -11.69
CA PHE A 73 -12.12 8.09 -12.19
C PHE A 73 -11.43 8.06 -13.55
N LYS A 74 -11.66 9.09 -14.37
CA LYS A 74 -10.98 9.26 -15.66
C LYS A 74 -9.49 9.44 -15.42
N THR A 75 -8.68 8.58 -16.02
CA THR A 75 -7.22 8.72 -15.99
C THR A 75 -6.83 10.04 -16.61
N GLN A 76 -6.05 10.83 -15.90
CA GLN A 76 -5.64 12.15 -16.34
C GLN A 76 -4.14 12.19 -16.63
N LYS A 77 -3.77 12.66 -17.82
CA LYS A 77 -2.40 12.90 -18.23
C LYS A 77 -2.11 14.40 -18.22
N GLN A 78 -1.02 14.78 -17.54
CA GLN A 78 -0.53 16.16 -17.48
C GLN A 78 0.88 16.25 -18.01
N ILE A 79 1.16 17.30 -18.80
CA ILE A 79 2.50 17.58 -19.31
C ILE A 79 3.06 18.75 -18.53
N LEU A 80 4.08 18.48 -17.74
CA LEU A 80 4.69 19.48 -16.85
C LEU A 80 6.04 19.93 -17.38
N ASN A 81 6.22 21.25 -17.47
CA ASN A 81 7.52 21.88 -17.76
C ASN A 81 8.08 22.45 -16.46
N ILE A 82 8.96 21.69 -15.82
CA ILE A 82 9.48 21.99 -14.48
C ILE A 82 10.71 22.87 -14.61
N SER A 83 10.63 24.12 -14.17
CA SER A 83 11.76 25.05 -14.14
C SER A 83 12.66 24.88 -12.93
N GLN A 84 12.04 24.57 -11.79
CA GLN A 84 12.73 24.39 -10.51
C GLN A 84 11.98 23.41 -9.60
N PHE A 85 12.68 22.81 -8.67
CA PHE A 85 12.13 21.98 -7.61
C PHE A 85 12.17 22.71 -6.26
N PRO A 86 11.24 22.38 -5.31
CA PRO A 86 10.08 21.51 -5.50
C PRO A 86 9.05 22.15 -6.44
N TYR A 87 8.36 21.35 -7.25
CA TYR A 87 7.30 21.78 -8.13
C TYR A 87 5.94 21.40 -7.57
N GLU A 88 5.05 22.40 -7.39
CA GLU A 88 3.71 22.18 -6.84
C GLU A 88 2.68 22.06 -7.96
N PHE A 89 1.88 20.98 -7.93
CA PHE A 89 0.84 20.74 -8.92
C PHE A 89 -0.37 20.02 -8.30
N ASP A 90 -1.48 20.70 -8.18
CA ASP A 90 -2.73 20.14 -7.69
C ASP A 90 -3.60 19.63 -8.85
N VAL A 91 -4.31 18.53 -8.64
CA VAL A 91 -5.13 17.87 -9.65
C VAL A 91 -6.54 17.62 -9.14
N VAL A 92 -7.51 17.87 -10.01
CA VAL A 92 -8.90 17.47 -9.79
C VAL A 92 -9.24 16.35 -10.74
N LEU A 93 -9.52 15.15 -10.23
CA LEU A 93 -9.98 14.03 -11.02
C LEU A 93 -11.52 14.07 -11.17
N VAL A 94 -11.96 13.60 -12.29
CA VAL A 94 -13.36 13.51 -12.66
C VAL A 94 -13.78 12.04 -12.61
N GLU A 95 -14.89 11.75 -11.95
CA GLU A 95 -15.45 10.41 -12.00
C GLU A 95 -15.70 9.96 -13.45
N GLU A 96 -15.51 8.69 -13.71
CA GLU A 96 -15.87 8.11 -15.00
C GLU A 96 -17.37 8.29 -15.23
N ASP A 97 -17.73 8.89 -16.36
CA ASP A 97 -19.08 8.82 -16.86
C ASP A 97 -19.32 7.38 -17.33
N PHE A 98 -19.88 6.57 -16.46
CA PHE A 98 -20.22 5.19 -16.79
C PHE A 98 -21.28 5.22 -17.89
N GLN A 99 -20.83 5.27 -19.14
CA GLN A 99 -21.72 4.96 -20.23
C GLN A 99 -22.10 3.49 -20.09
N LEU A 100 -23.29 3.26 -19.58
CA LEU A 100 -24.00 2.03 -19.87
C LEU A 100 -24.17 2.02 -21.40
N LYS A 101 -23.13 1.58 -22.13
CA LYS A 101 -23.42 1.11 -23.49
C LYS A 101 -24.50 0.07 -23.25
N GLU A 102 -25.67 0.32 -23.85
CA GLU A 102 -26.71 -0.68 -23.96
C GLU A 102 -26.00 -1.93 -24.50
N VAL A 103 -25.68 -2.85 -23.56
CA VAL A 103 -24.96 -4.06 -23.91
C VAL A 103 -25.94 -4.82 -24.75
N VAL A 104 -25.84 -4.72 -26.05
CA VAL A 104 -26.62 -5.53 -26.99
C VAL A 104 -26.23 -6.97 -26.65
N VAL A 105 -27.09 -7.61 -25.88
CA VAL A 105 -26.96 -9.02 -25.52
C VAL A 105 -27.12 -9.83 -26.81
N MET A 106 -26.02 -9.97 -27.54
CA MET A 106 -25.96 -10.89 -28.66
C MET A 106 -26.04 -12.30 -28.06
N ASN A 107 -27.08 -13.02 -28.37
CA ASN A 107 -27.35 -14.40 -27.94
C ASN A 107 -27.68 -14.62 -26.45
N GLY A 108 -28.12 -13.61 -25.68
CA GLY A 108 -28.64 -13.83 -24.32
C GLY A 108 -27.59 -14.21 -23.26
N GLU A 109 -26.28 -14.23 -23.58
CA GLU A 109 -25.23 -14.53 -22.62
C GLU A 109 -24.71 -13.25 -21.93
N ASN A 110 -24.41 -13.34 -20.63
CA ASN A 110 -23.85 -12.27 -19.85
C ASN A 110 -22.43 -11.94 -20.35
N PRO A 111 -22.16 -10.71 -20.89
CA PRO A 111 -20.85 -10.36 -21.47
C PRO A 111 -19.70 -10.45 -20.47
N ALA A 112 -19.96 -10.23 -19.17
CA ALA A 112 -18.94 -10.41 -18.15
C ALA A 112 -18.35 -11.83 -18.14
N ASN A 113 -19.17 -12.85 -18.47
CA ASN A 113 -18.71 -14.22 -18.49
C ASN A 113 -17.70 -14.47 -19.61
N GLU A 114 -17.88 -13.86 -20.78
CA GLU A 114 -16.94 -13.97 -21.89
C GLU A 114 -15.62 -13.30 -21.54
N ILE A 115 -15.66 -12.08 -21.00
CA ILE A 115 -14.46 -11.34 -20.55
C ILE A 115 -13.66 -12.15 -19.54
N ILE A 116 -14.34 -12.72 -18.53
CA ILE A 116 -13.67 -13.54 -17.50
C ILE A 116 -13.09 -14.83 -18.10
N ARG A 117 -13.79 -15.51 -19.02
CA ARG A 117 -13.24 -16.69 -19.72
C ARG A 117 -11.96 -16.34 -20.48
N ASN A 118 -11.95 -15.18 -21.14
CA ASN A 118 -10.79 -14.70 -21.88
C ASN A 118 -9.64 -14.33 -20.92
N ALA A 119 -9.93 -13.67 -19.79
CA ALA A 119 -8.94 -13.40 -18.74
C ALA A 119 -8.34 -14.70 -18.17
N ILE A 120 -9.16 -15.73 -17.91
CA ILE A 120 -8.69 -17.05 -17.46
C ILE A 120 -7.77 -17.70 -18.52
N LYS A 121 -8.14 -17.65 -19.80
CA LYS A 121 -7.31 -18.18 -20.89
C LYS A 121 -5.97 -17.42 -21.01
N ALA A 122 -6.00 -16.10 -20.83
CA ALA A 122 -4.82 -15.24 -21.00
C ALA A 122 -3.94 -15.15 -19.75
N LYS A 123 -4.40 -15.58 -18.56
CA LYS A 123 -3.73 -15.34 -17.27
C LYS A 123 -2.30 -15.84 -17.21
N LYS A 124 -2.00 -17.03 -17.76
CA LYS A 124 -0.64 -17.58 -17.80
C LYS A 124 0.30 -16.72 -18.63
N LYS A 125 -0.16 -16.24 -19.80
CA LYS A 125 0.60 -15.34 -20.68
C LYS A 125 0.87 -14.01 -20.01
N ASN A 126 -0.14 -13.42 -19.35
CA ASN A 126 0.00 -12.15 -18.66
C ASN A 126 0.88 -12.27 -17.41
N ALA A 127 0.70 -13.32 -16.62
CA ALA A 127 1.53 -13.63 -15.46
C ALA A 127 3.01 -13.80 -15.82
N ALA A 128 3.32 -14.47 -16.95
CA ALA A 128 4.69 -14.72 -17.39
C ALA A 128 5.48 -13.44 -17.73
N LYS A 129 4.80 -12.34 -18.03
CA LYS A 129 5.46 -11.05 -18.29
C LYS A 129 6.12 -10.45 -17.05
N THR A 130 5.67 -10.83 -15.86
CA THR A 130 6.17 -10.36 -14.55
C THR A 130 6.75 -11.49 -13.71
N ASP A 131 7.22 -12.56 -14.34
CA ASP A 131 7.75 -13.72 -13.66
C ASP A 131 9.05 -13.45 -12.91
N LYS A 132 9.88 -12.56 -13.44
CA LYS A 132 11.22 -12.28 -12.94
C LYS A 132 11.50 -10.79 -13.00
N PHE A 133 11.73 -10.19 -11.84
CA PHE A 133 12.03 -8.77 -11.77
C PHE A 133 12.87 -8.40 -10.55
N GLU A 134 13.52 -7.25 -10.64
CA GLU A 134 14.01 -6.47 -9.53
C GLU A 134 13.13 -5.22 -9.41
N ALA A 135 12.90 -4.75 -8.19
CA ALA A 135 12.15 -3.52 -7.94
C ALA A 135 12.55 -2.90 -6.60
N ASP A 136 12.26 -1.62 -6.46
CA ASP A 136 12.24 -0.96 -5.15
C ASP A 136 10.86 -1.17 -4.54
N PHE A 137 10.85 -1.46 -3.24
CA PHE A 137 9.66 -1.75 -2.48
C PHE A 137 9.59 -0.85 -1.24
N TYR A 138 8.44 -0.22 -1.06
CA TYR A 138 8.11 0.52 0.14
C TYR A 138 6.87 -0.07 0.79
N SER A 139 6.90 -0.20 2.10
CA SER A 139 5.74 -0.63 2.88
C SER A 139 5.54 0.27 4.08
N ARG A 140 4.30 0.70 4.30
CA ARG A 140 3.86 1.39 5.51
C ARG A 140 2.70 0.64 6.14
N GLY A 141 2.81 0.34 7.45
CA GLY A 141 1.78 -0.31 8.24
C GLY A 141 1.31 0.59 9.37
N ILE A 142 -0.01 0.67 9.56
CA ILE A 142 -0.65 1.43 10.63
C ILE A 142 -1.73 0.58 11.27
N PHE A 143 -1.72 0.51 12.62
CA PHE A 143 -2.81 -0.06 13.39
C PHE A 143 -3.37 0.99 14.33
N LYS A 144 -4.69 1.14 14.34
CA LYS A 144 -5.43 2.07 15.20
C LYS A 144 -6.34 1.29 16.13
N ALA A 145 -6.32 1.68 17.40
CA ALA A 145 -7.37 1.31 18.36
C ALA A 145 -8.46 2.38 18.29
N LYS A 146 -9.73 1.98 18.40
CA LYS A 146 -10.89 2.88 18.35
C LYS A 146 -11.85 2.57 19.48
N ASP A 147 -12.33 3.62 20.16
CA ASP A 147 -13.36 3.53 21.20
C ASP A 147 -13.07 2.48 22.28
N ILE A 148 -11.81 2.39 22.73
CA ILE A 148 -11.39 1.37 23.69
C ILE A 148 -12.10 1.61 25.05
N PRO A 149 -12.85 0.63 25.60
CA PRO A 149 -13.57 0.81 26.84
C PRO A 149 -12.62 1.07 28.02
N LYS A 150 -13.08 1.83 29.04
CA LYS A 150 -12.27 2.09 30.23
C LYS A 150 -12.03 0.85 31.06
N LYS A 151 -13.01 -0.08 31.06
CA LYS A 151 -12.94 -1.35 31.80
C LYS A 151 -13.37 -2.50 30.92
N PHE A 152 -12.71 -3.64 31.10
CA PHE A 152 -13.10 -4.91 30.52
C PHE A 152 -13.14 -5.98 31.60
N MET A 153 -14.27 -6.67 31.78
CA MET A 153 -14.50 -7.67 32.83
C MET A 153 -14.11 -7.19 34.22
N GLY A 154 -14.40 -5.89 34.53
CA GLY A 154 -14.06 -5.28 35.82
C GLY A 154 -12.62 -4.76 35.96
N VAL A 155 -11.74 -5.09 35.02
CA VAL A 155 -10.34 -4.65 35.01
C VAL A 155 -10.23 -3.34 34.21
N GLU A 156 -9.52 -2.36 34.76
CA GLU A 156 -9.25 -1.10 34.06
C GLU A 156 -8.30 -1.32 32.89
N ILE A 157 -8.72 -0.88 31.71
CA ILE A 157 -7.86 -0.75 30.54
C ILE A 157 -7.26 0.64 30.59
N GLY A 158 -5.96 0.74 30.86
CA GLY A 158 -5.20 1.99 30.84
C GLY A 158 -5.31 2.70 29.48
N ASP A 159 -4.45 3.66 29.24
CA ASP A 159 -4.37 4.44 28.00
C ASP A 159 -3.55 3.75 26.89
N LEU A 160 -3.38 2.41 26.98
CA LEU A 160 -2.48 1.63 26.11
C LEU A 160 -1.08 2.27 26.03
N GLU A 161 -0.55 2.58 27.22
CA GLU A 161 0.79 3.14 27.39
C GLU A 161 0.97 4.54 26.74
N GLY A 162 -0.05 5.39 26.83
CA GLY A 162 -0.05 6.74 26.28
C GLY A 162 -0.45 6.80 24.80
N ASN A 163 -0.89 5.70 24.22
CA ASN A 163 -1.28 5.66 22.80
C ASN A 163 -2.71 6.15 22.55
N LEU A 164 -3.57 6.13 23.57
CA LEU A 164 -4.94 6.60 23.42
C LEU A 164 -5.08 8.10 23.75
N ASP A 165 -5.95 8.76 23.04
CA ASP A 165 -6.38 10.12 23.28
C ASP A 165 -7.58 10.18 24.26
N SER A 166 -8.19 11.37 24.42
CA SER A 166 -9.36 11.58 25.26
C SER A 166 -10.60 10.80 24.80
N THR A 167 -10.68 10.45 23.50
CA THR A 167 -11.75 9.63 22.91
C THR A 167 -11.46 8.13 23.07
N ARG A 168 -10.34 7.79 23.69
CA ARG A 168 -9.87 6.39 23.85
C ARG A 168 -9.52 5.72 22.52
N SER A 169 -9.05 6.51 21.55
CA SER A 169 -8.63 6.09 20.23
C SER A 169 -7.20 6.56 19.95
N GLY A 170 -6.50 5.89 19.03
CA GLY A 170 -5.17 6.33 18.62
C GLY A 170 -4.38 5.27 17.86
N ILE A 171 -3.24 5.68 17.29
CA ILE A 171 -2.32 4.79 16.58
C ILE A 171 -1.51 3.99 17.59
N ILE A 172 -1.71 2.68 17.61
CA ILE A 172 -0.98 1.76 18.50
C ILE A 172 0.29 1.20 17.87
N TYR A 173 0.33 1.10 16.53
CA TYR A 173 1.50 0.69 15.77
C TYR A 173 1.60 1.50 14.47
N GLN A 174 2.81 1.92 14.15
CA GLN A 174 3.14 2.58 12.88
C GLN A 174 4.56 2.22 12.50
N SER A 175 4.75 1.80 11.27
CA SER A 175 6.06 1.41 10.76
C SER A 175 6.21 1.69 9.28
N GLU A 176 7.46 1.81 8.84
CA GLU A 176 7.83 1.98 7.44
C GLU A 176 9.04 1.09 7.11
N THR A 177 9.08 0.58 5.88
CA THR A 177 10.21 -0.18 5.35
C THR A 177 10.48 0.25 3.92
N VAL A 178 11.75 0.45 3.58
CA VAL A 178 12.25 0.60 2.21
C VAL A 178 13.18 -0.56 1.93
N SER A 179 12.94 -1.28 0.85
CA SER A 179 13.77 -2.42 0.48
C SER A 179 13.97 -2.54 -1.03
N LYS A 180 14.97 -3.32 -1.43
CA LYS A 180 15.17 -3.79 -2.79
C LYS A 180 14.77 -5.25 -2.86
N ILE A 181 13.96 -5.60 -3.84
CA ILE A 181 13.47 -6.95 -4.01
C ILE A 181 13.92 -7.56 -5.34
N LYS A 182 14.19 -8.85 -5.30
CA LYS A 182 14.34 -9.72 -6.48
C LYS A 182 13.31 -10.81 -6.37
N PHE A 183 12.55 -11.00 -7.43
CA PHE A 183 11.47 -11.98 -7.47
C PHE A 183 11.56 -12.86 -8.69
N GLU A 184 11.34 -14.15 -8.51
CA GLU A 184 11.19 -15.12 -9.57
C GLU A 184 10.11 -16.14 -9.20
N LYS A 185 9.09 -16.26 -10.07
CA LYS A 185 8.02 -17.24 -9.85
C LYS A 185 8.56 -18.68 -9.75
N PRO A 186 7.90 -19.56 -8.99
CA PRO A 186 6.62 -19.30 -8.29
C PRO A 186 6.75 -18.52 -6.96
N ASN A 187 7.85 -18.70 -6.20
CA ASN A 187 7.95 -18.19 -4.83
C ASN A 187 9.38 -17.78 -4.42
N ASN A 188 10.30 -17.63 -5.39
CA ASN A 188 11.64 -17.17 -5.06
C ASN A 188 11.61 -15.66 -4.83
N LEU A 189 11.88 -15.23 -3.60
CA LEU A 189 12.04 -13.84 -3.23
C LEU A 189 13.37 -13.66 -2.51
N LYS A 190 14.05 -12.57 -2.81
CA LYS A 190 15.16 -12.03 -2.01
C LYS A 190 14.90 -10.57 -1.77
N GLU A 191 14.91 -10.18 -0.50
CA GLU A 191 14.66 -8.82 -0.05
C GLU A 191 15.86 -8.30 0.72
N GLU A 192 16.33 -7.11 0.36
CA GLU A 192 17.33 -6.36 1.11
C GLU A 192 16.66 -5.13 1.71
N ILE A 193 16.49 -5.12 3.04
CA ILE A 193 15.91 -4.00 3.77
C ILE A 193 16.96 -2.91 3.91
N ILE A 194 16.75 -1.78 3.21
CA ILE A 194 17.63 -0.63 3.18
C ILE A 194 17.36 0.32 4.35
N ALA A 195 16.06 0.46 4.70
CA ALA A 195 15.62 1.27 5.83
C ALA A 195 14.38 0.67 6.48
N SER A 196 14.33 0.73 7.81
CA SER A 196 13.18 0.29 8.61
C SER A 196 12.98 1.23 9.78
N LYS A 197 11.73 1.63 10.07
CA LYS A 197 11.36 2.53 11.16
C LYS A 197 10.09 2.03 11.82
N ILE A 198 10.09 2.01 13.15
CA ILE A 198 8.90 1.78 13.98
C ILE A 198 8.73 2.98 14.91
N ALA A 199 7.53 3.53 15.00
CA ALA A 199 7.25 4.64 15.89
C ALA A 199 7.46 4.24 17.36
N GLY A 200 8.36 4.93 18.07
CA GLY A 200 8.69 4.66 19.46
C GLY A 200 9.56 3.43 19.69
N ASP A 201 10.26 2.94 18.67
CA ASP A 201 11.26 1.88 18.78
C ASP A 201 12.43 2.13 17.84
N ASP A 202 13.58 2.53 18.39
CA ASP A 202 14.81 2.85 17.66
C ASP A 202 15.72 1.64 17.41
N ASN A 203 15.38 0.47 17.94
CA ASN A 203 16.12 -0.78 17.74
C ASN A 203 15.33 -1.84 16.97
N GLY A 204 14.01 -1.65 16.82
CA GLY A 204 13.13 -2.59 16.15
C GLY A 204 13.26 -2.55 14.62
N PHE A 205 12.90 -3.67 14.01
CA PHE A 205 12.69 -3.77 12.57
C PHE A 205 11.21 -4.02 12.30
N SER A 206 10.67 -3.31 11.32
CA SER A 206 9.29 -3.49 10.87
C SER A 206 9.08 -4.91 10.34
N TYR A 207 7.91 -5.50 10.63
CA TYR A 207 7.48 -6.77 10.03
C TYR A 207 6.94 -6.62 8.60
N ASN A 208 6.95 -5.42 8.05
CA ASN A 208 6.41 -5.11 6.72
C ASN A 208 7.42 -5.50 5.63
N THR A 209 7.55 -6.78 5.36
CA THR A 209 8.44 -7.32 4.32
C THR A 209 7.66 -7.65 3.06
N ALA A 210 8.34 -7.62 1.91
CA ALA A 210 7.74 -7.97 0.62
C ALA A 210 7.31 -9.44 0.57
N LEU A 211 7.95 -10.31 1.35
CA LEU A 211 7.62 -11.74 1.44
C LEU A 211 6.14 -11.98 1.76
N ASN A 212 5.58 -11.17 2.64
CA ASN A 212 4.20 -11.29 3.13
C ASN A 212 3.17 -10.52 2.30
N THR A 213 3.57 -9.95 1.15
CA THR A 213 2.72 -9.05 0.35
C THR A 213 2.47 -9.51 -1.08
N ASN A 214 2.87 -10.75 -1.41
CA ASN A 214 2.73 -11.28 -2.76
C ASN A 214 1.32 -11.83 -3.00
N TYR A 215 0.34 -10.94 -3.16
CA TYR A 215 -1.03 -11.30 -3.52
C TYR A 215 -1.17 -11.31 -5.05
N ASP A 216 -0.92 -12.48 -5.68
CA ASP A 216 -0.99 -12.68 -7.13
C ASP A 216 -2.36 -13.23 -7.56
N PHE A 217 -3.20 -12.36 -8.14
CA PHE A 217 -4.52 -12.74 -8.63
C PHE A 217 -4.50 -13.53 -9.94
N TYR A 218 -3.38 -13.62 -10.65
CA TYR A 218 -3.25 -14.51 -11.79
C TYR A 218 -3.14 -15.99 -11.38
N GLY A 219 -2.85 -16.27 -10.11
CA GLY A 219 -2.93 -17.63 -9.56
C GLY A 219 -4.37 -18.14 -9.45
N ASN A 220 -4.53 -19.42 -9.15
CA ASN A 220 -5.85 -19.98 -8.82
C ASN A 220 -6.27 -19.62 -7.40
N TYR A 221 -5.31 -19.42 -6.53
CA TYR A 221 -5.49 -19.05 -5.14
C TYR A 221 -4.60 -17.88 -4.78
N VAL A 222 -5.10 -17.03 -3.90
CA VAL A 222 -4.36 -15.94 -3.25
C VAL A 222 -4.21 -16.29 -1.78
N ASP A 223 -2.99 -16.31 -1.27
CA ASP A 223 -2.71 -16.70 0.11
C ASP A 223 -2.89 -15.52 1.08
N PHE A 224 -3.86 -15.65 1.97
CA PHE A 224 -4.10 -14.77 3.10
C PHE A 224 -3.97 -15.50 4.45
N GLY A 225 -3.06 -16.49 4.53
CA GLY A 225 -3.02 -17.49 5.60
C GLY A 225 -4.01 -18.63 5.37
N ILE A 226 -4.95 -18.44 4.46
CA ILE A 226 -5.78 -19.46 3.81
C ILE A 226 -5.83 -19.19 2.31
N ASN A 227 -6.03 -20.24 1.53
CA ASN A 227 -6.14 -20.15 0.08
C ASN A 227 -7.49 -19.56 -0.34
N MET A 228 -7.54 -18.27 -0.66
CA MET A 228 -8.71 -17.60 -1.22
C MET A 228 -8.79 -17.83 -2.72
N VAL A 229 -9.96 -18.18 -3.25
CA VAL A 229 -10.13 -18.45 -4.69
C VAL A 229 -10.05 -17.15 -5.50
N SER A 230 -9.12 -17.06 -6.45
CA SER A 230 -9.02 -15.89 -7.33
C SER A 230 -10.28 -15.72 -8.20
N PRO A 231 -10.76 -14.49 -8.46
CA PRO A 231 -11.86 -14.23 -9.41
C PRO A 231 -11.59 -14.68 -10.85
N ILE A 232 -10.32 -14.97 -11.20
CA ILE A 232 -9.94 -15.56 -12.50
C ILE A 232 -9.25 -16.92 -12.34
N ALA A 233 -9.59 -17.67 -11.27
CA ALA A 233 -9.16 -19.05 -11.12
C ALA A 233 -9.70 -19.93 -12.26
N ASP A 234 -9.05 -21.04 -12.58
CA ASP A 234 -9.53 -21.95 -13.63
C ASP A 234 -10.94 -22.44 -13.38
N ASN A 235 -11.34 -22.60 -12.12
CA ASN A 235 -12.66 -23.00 -11.67
C ASN A 235 -13.49 -21.84 -11.09
N ALA A 236 -13.16 -20.59 -11.40
CA ALA A 236 -13.78 -19.39 -10.82
C ALA A 236 -15.32 -19.37 -10.98
N PHE A 237 -15.83 -19.87 -12.10
CA PHE A 237 -17.29 -19.96 -12.33
C PHE A 237 -18.03 -20.90 -11.37
N THR A 238 -17.34 -21.78 -10.65
CA THR A 238 -17.94 -22.57 -9.58
C THR A 238 -18.27 -21.72 -8.35
N TYR A 239 -17.45 -20.70 -8.11
CA TYR A 239 -17.46 -19.86 -6.90
C TYR A 239 -18.16 -18.53 -7.10
N TYR A 240 -18.08 -17.95 -8.31
CA TYR A 240 -18.51 -16.57 -8.56
C TYR A 240 -19.59 -16.44 -9.61
N LYS A 241 -20.39 -15.38 -9.48
CA LYS A 241 -21.20 -14.75 -10.52
C LYS A 241 -20.54 -13.43 -10.90
N TYR A 242 -20.65 -13.05 -12.17
CA TYR A 242 -20.08 -11.83 -12.71
C TYR A 242 -21.14 -10.97 -13.35
N LYS A 243 -20.98 -9.65 -13.26
CA LYS A 243 -21.80 -8.66 -13.95
C LYS A 243 -20.88 -7.58 -14.51
N LEU A 244 -20.99 -7.29 -15.80
CA LEU A 244 -20.33 -6.12 -16.38
C LEU A 244 -21.07 -4.88 -15.85
N GLU A 245 -20.36 -4.10 -15.03
CA GLU A 245 -20.93 -2.90 -14.42
C GLU A 245 -20.80 -1.71 -15.37
N SER A 246 -19.61 -1.54 -15.97
CA SER A 246 -19.32 -0.48 -16.91
C SER A 246 -18.06 -0.76 -17.72
N THR A 247 -17.84 0.05 -18.74
CA THR A 247 -16.58 0.10 -19.51
C THR A 247 -16.12 1.54 -19.65
N PHE A 248 -14.80 1.75 -19.71
CA PHE A 248 -14.20 3.07 -19.93
C PHE A 248 -12.88 2.94 -20.69
N TYR A 249 -12.35 4.05 -21.18
CA TYR A 249 -11.05 4.09 -21.84
C TYR A 249 -10.00 4.71 -20.91
N ASP A 250 -8.83 4.10 -20.83
CA ASP A 250 -7.69 4.70 -20.14
C ASP A 250 -7.03 5.81 -20.98
N ASP A 251 -5.93 6.40 -20.49
CA ASP A 251 -5.15 7.45 -21.17
C ASP A 251 -4.51 6.99 -22.48
N LYS A 252 -4.41 5.70 -22.72
CA LYS A 252 -3.85 5.05 -23.91
C LYS A 252 -4.93 4.52 -24.87
N ASN A 253 -6.18 4.92 -24.63
CA ASN A 253 -7.33 4.47 -25.40
C ASN A 253 -7.54 2.94 -25.37
N GLN A 254 -7.12 2.27 -24.27
CA GLN A 254 -7.42 0.87 -24.03
C GLN A 254 -8.78 0.77 -23.32
N LEU A 255 -9.64 -0.12 -23.79
CA LEU A 255 -10.95 -0.36 -23.17
C LEU A 255 -10.77 -1.19 -21.91
N ILE A 256 -11.28 -0.69 -20.80
CA ILE A 256 -11.25 -1.33 -19.49
C ILE A 256 -12.65 -1.76 -19.10
N ASN A 257 -12.79 -3.02 -18.72
CA ASN A 257 -14.06 -3.62 -18.29
C ASN A 257 -14.09 -3.69 -16.77
N LYS A 258 -15.00 -2.96 -16.12
CA LYS A 258 -15.28 -3.03 -14.68
C LYS A 258 -16.29 -4.13 -14.43
N ILE A 259 -15.89 -5.17 -13.74
CA ILE A 259 -16.70 -6.37 -13.53
C ILE A 259 -16.96 -6.54 -12.03
N LEU A 260 -18.25 -6.57 -11.67
CA LEU A 260 -18.68 -6.95 -10.33
C LEU A 260 -18.52 -8.46 -10.14
N VAL A 261 -17.83 -8.82 -9.08
CA VAL A 261 -17.57 -10.19 -8.63
C VAL A 261 -18.45 -10.46 -7.41
N THR A 262 -19.34 -11.45 -7.50
CA THR A 262 -20.25 -11.81 -6.41
C THR A 262 -20.10 -13.30 -6.08
N PRO A 263 -19.90 -13.67 -4.81
CA PRO A 263 -19.88 -15.06 -4.39
C PRO A 263 -21.18 -15.78 -4.69
N LYS A 264 -21.10 -17.03 -5.14
CA LYS A 264 -22.27 -17.92 -5.26
C LYS A 264 -22.69 -18.48 -3.90
N ARG A 265 -21.73 -18.69 -3.01
CA ARG A 265 -21.92 -19.20 -1.64
C ARG A 265 -21.13 -18.34 -0.68
N ASP A 266 -21.79 -17.87 0.39
CA ASP A 266 -21.26 -16.83 1.25
C ASP A 266 -20.10 -17.30 2.16
N LYS A 267 -20.08 -18.57 2.56
CA LYS A 267 -19.13 -19.08 3.54
C LYS A 267 -17.84 -19.69 2.94
N GLU A 268 -17.68 -19.64 1.63
CA GLU A 268 -16.47 -20.11 0.95
C GLU A 268 -15.34 -19.07 1.04
N PRO A 269 -14.07 -19.49 0.85
CA PRO A 269 -12.93 -18.57 0.85
C PRO A 269 -12.88 -17.78 -0.47
N VAL A 270 -13.73 -16.79 -0.59
CA VAL A 270 -13.99 -16.00 -1.80
C VAL A 270 -14.03 -14.52 -1.53
N PHE A 271 -13.78 -13.75 -2.57
CA PHE A 271 -13.83 -12.28 -2.59
C PHE A 271 -15.19 -11.78 -3.06
N GLU A 272 -15.47 -10.50 -2.79
CA GLU A 272 -16.56 -9.73 -3.41
C GLU A 272 -16.08 -8.33 -3.76
N GLY A 273 -16.64 -7.67 -4.78
CA GLY A 273 -16.22 -6.35 -5.22
C GLY A 273 -15.94 -6.29 -6.71
N TYR A 274 -14.88 -5.60 -7.13
CA TYR A 274 -14.63 -5.34 -8.54
C TYR A 274 -13.25 -5.84 -8.99
N ILE A 275 -13.23 -6.43 -10.20
CA ILE A 275 -12.02 -6.66 -10.97
C ILE A 275 -12.12 -5.86 -12.28
N TYR A 276 -11.01 -5.24 -12.66
CA TYR A 276 -10.90 -4.43 -13.87
C TYR A 276 -10.01 -5.16 -14.87
N ILE A 277 -10.57 -5.48 -16.05
CA ILE A 277 -9.88 -6.25 -17.09
C ILE A 277 -9.73 -5.41 -18.35
N VAL A 278 -8.51 -5.35 -18.85
CA VAL A 278 -8.18 -4.69 -20.12
C VAL A 278 -8.71 -5.54 -21.28
N GLU A 279 -9.44 -4.93 -22.20
CA GLU A 279 -9.91 -5.60 -23.43
C GLU A 279 -8.73 -6.05 -24.28
N ASP A 280 -8.90 -7.04 -25.13
CA ASP A 280 -7.91 -7.66 -26.03
C ASP A 280 -6.73 -8.33 -25.35
N SER A 281 -6.05 -7.67 -24.43
CA SER A 281 -4.94 -8.25 -23.67
C SER A 281 -5.39 -9.16 -22.53
N TRP A 282 -6.62 -8.94 -22.02
CA TRP A 282 -7.23 -9.63 -20.89
C TRP A 282 -6.38 -9.58 -19.61
N ALA A 283 -5.53 -8.54 -19.51
CA ALA A 283 -4.72 -8.30 -18.33
C ALA A 283 -5.55 -7.66 -17.22
N ILE A 284 -5.11 -7.85 -15.98
CA ILE A 284 -5.67 -7.14 -14.83
C ILE A 284 -5.18 -5.69 -14.87
N TYR A 285 -6.13 -4.74 -14.92
CA TYR A 285 -5.91 -3.31 -14.80
C TYR A 285 -5.95 -2.86 -13.33
N GLY A 286 -6.82 -3.47 -12.53
CA GLY A 286 -6.98 -3.17 -11.13
C GLY A 286 -7.81 -4.20 -10.38
N ILE A 287 -7.65 -4.18 -9.06
CA ILE A 287 -8.38 -5.00 -8.09
C ILE A 287 -8.96 -4.08 -7.03
N ASP A 288 -10.22 -4.24 -6.72
CA ASP A 288 -10.90 -3.60 -5.58
C ASP A 288 -11.87 -4.62 -4.98
N LEU A 289 -11.36 -5.42 -4.06
CA LEU A 289 -12.05 -6.61 -3.54
C LEU A 289 -12.10 -6.60 -2.02
N ASP A 290 -13.27 -6.97 -1.50
CA ASP A 290 -13.55 -7.13 -0.09
C ASP A 290 -13.57 -8.62 0.31
N ILE A 291 -13.17 -8.89 1.54
CA ILE A 291 -13.20 -10.19 2.18
C ILE A 291 -13.89 -10.04 3.54
N LYS A 292 -14.93 -10.81 3.80
CA LYS A 292 -15.52 -10.88 5.14
C LYS A 292 -14.68 -11.78 6.04
N GLY A 293 -14.43 -11.37 7.28
CA GLY A 293 -13.50 -12.06 8.18
C GLY A 293 -13.84 -13.53 8.42
N TYR A 294 -15.13 -13.88 8.50
CA TYR A 294 -15.55 -15.27 8.67
C TYR A 294 -15.16 -16.17 7.48
N ARG A 295 -14.97 -15.63 6.26
CA ARG A 295 -14.45 -16.38 5.10
C ARG A 295 -12.98 -16.73 5.23
N MET A 296 -12.25 -15.97 6.06
CA MET A 296 -10.85 -16.22 6.39
C MET A 296 -10.68 -17.10 7.63
N GLN A 297 -11.77 -17.57 8.24
CA GLN A 297 -11.76 -18.34 9.49
C GLN A 297 -11.04 -17.62 10.65
N GLN A 298 -11.03 -16.26 10.61
CA GLN A 298 -10.44 -15.42 11.63
C GLN A 298 -11.56 -14.77 12.47
N PRO A 299 -11.81 -15.26 13.71
CA PRO A 299 -12.97 -14.81 14.49
C PRO A 299 -12.95 -13.33 14.88
N ILE A 300 -11.76 -12.74 14.99
CA ILE A 300 -11.59 -11.33 15.38
C ILE A 300 -11.63 -10.38 14.18
N LEU A 301 -11.40 -10.87 12.96
CA LEU A 301 -11.43 -10.06 11.75
C LEU A 301 -12.89 -9.86 11.32
N GLU A 302 -13.32 -8.61 11.16
CA GLU A 302 -14.64 -8.26 10.66
C GLU A 302 -14.64 -8.22 9.13
N SER A 303 -13.71 -7.47 8.58
CA SER A 303 -13.53 -7.31 7.13
C SER A 303 -12.09 -6.99 6.76
N MET A 304 -11.73 -7.30 5.51
CA MET A 304 -10.51 -6.86 4.87
C MET A 304 -10.81 -6.44 3.44
N LYS A 305 -10.16 -5.40 2.98
CA LYS A 305 -10.21 -4.93 1.61
C LYS A 305 -8.81 -4.95 1.01
N ILE A 306 -8.67 -5.48 -0.20
CA ILE A 306 -7.46 -5.40 -1.00
C ILE A 306 -7.71 -4.58 -2.26
N THR A 307 -6.84 -3.60 -2.49
CA THR A 307 -6.84 -2.83 -3.73
C THR A 307 -5.47 -2.97 -4.39
N GLN A 308 -5.45 -3.20 -5.70
CA GLN A 308 -4.23 -3.20 -6.51
C GLN A 308 -4.41 -2.34 -7.74
N ASN A 309 -3.44 -1.47 -8.02
CA ASN A 309 -3.37 -0.67 -9.22
C ASN A 309 -2.14 -1.07 -10.03
N PHE A 310 -2.32 -1.13 -11.35
CA PHE A 310 -1.29 -1.48 -12.30
C PHE A 310 -1.08 -0.33 -13.27
N SER A 311 0.17 -0.09 -13.69
CA SER A 311 0.51 0.82 -14.76
C SER A 311 1.04 0.07 -15.97
N TYR A 312 0.75 0.59 -17.17
CA TYR A 312 1.19 0.01 -18.41
C TYR A 312 2.40 0.75 -18.97
N ASN A 313 3.47 0.01 -19.24
CA ASN A 313 4.61 0.50 -19.98
C ASN A 313 4.46 0.08 -21.45
N THR A 314 4.41 1.04 -22.36
CA THR A 314 4.18 0.78 -23.79
C THR A 314 5.38 0.15 -24.49
N GLU A 315 6.60 0.41 -24.03
CA GLU A 315 7.82 -0.14 -24.60
C GLU A 315 7.92 -1.65 -24.31
N ASN A 316 7.71 -2.03 -23.07
CA ASN A 316 7.80 -3.43 -22.64
C ASN A 316 6.49 -4.19 -22.80
N LYS A 317 5.37 -3.49 -23.02
CA LYS A 317 4.01 -4.05 -23.10
C LYS A 317 3.63 -4.87 -21.89
N ILE A 318 4.01 -4.35 -20.71
CA ILE A 318 3.81 -4.99 -19.40
C ILE A 318 2.91 -4.11 -18.51
N TRP A 319 1.92 -4.73 -17.89
CA TRP A 319 1.19 -4.20 -16.76
C TRP A 319 1.93 -4.58 -15.49
N ALA A 320 2.53 -3.61 -14.79
CA ALA A 320 3.23 -3.81 -13.53
C ALA A 320 2.42 -3.24 -12.37
N LYS A 321 2.38 -3.97 -11.25
CA LYS A 321 1.70 -3.52 -10.04
C LYS A 321 2.50 -2.38 -9.40
N ASN A 322 1.88 -1.21 -9.24
CA ASN A 322 2.53 -0.05 -8.59
C ASN A 322 2.15 0.05 -7.13
N ILE A 323 0.86 -0.13 -6.84
CA ILE A 323 0.31 0.12 -5.52
C ILE A 323 -0.54 -1.06 -5.13
N GLN A 324 -0.44 -1.42 -3.85
CA GLN A 324 -1.33 -2.35 -3.20
C GLN A 324 -1.67 -1.82 -1.82
N THR A 325 -2.95 -1.79 -1.48
CA THR A 325 -3.39 -1.50 -0.11
C THR A 325 -4.14 -2.67 0.47
N LEU A 326 -3.99 -2.83 1.78
CA LEU A 326 -4.78 -3.72 2.60
C LEU A 326 -5.38 -2.90 3.72
N ASP A 327 -6.70 -2.79 3.73
CA ASP A 327 -7.45 -2.17 4.83
C ASP A 327 -8.20 -3.26 5.58
N PHE A 328 -8.15 -3.27 6.91
CA PHE A 328 -8.91 -4.23 7.67
C PHE A 328 -9.53 -3.63 8.93
N SER A 329 -10.64 -4.19 9.35
CA SER A 329 -11.28 -3.94 10.63
C SER A 329 -11.34 -5.24 11.44
N ALA A 330 -11.13 -5.11 12.74
CA ALA A 330 -11.15 -6.22 13.68
C ALA A 330 -11.85 -5.80 14.97
N GLY A 331 -12.50 -6.74 15.61
CA GLY A 331 -13.18 -6.52 16.87
C GLY A 331 -12.96 -7.67 17.82
N ILE A 332 -12.66 -7.37 19.08
CA ILE A 332 -12.55 -8.37 20.12
C ILE A 332 -13.09 -7.79 21.43
N PHE A 333 -14.05 -8.48 22.04
CA PHE A 333 -14.62 -8.09 23.34
C PHE A 333 -15.11 -6.63 23.41
N GLY A 334 -15.68 -6.11 22.33
CA GLY A 334 -16.15 -4.73 22.23
C GLY A 334 -15.06 -3.69 21.95
N MET A 335 -13.79 -4.09 21.93
CA MET A 335 -12.69 -3.25 21.44
C MET A 335 -12.63 -3.32 19.92
N LYS A 336 -12.48 -2.15 19.27
CA LYS A 336 -12.39 -2.04 17.81
C LYS A 336 -10.97 -1.66 17.39
N PHE A 337 -10.53 -2.30 16.33
CA PHE A 337 -9.24 -2.04 15.73
C PHE A 337 -9.41 -1.84 14.22
N ALA A 338 -8.57 -1.01 13.66
CA ALA A 338 -8.45 -0.86 12.22
C ALA A 338 -6.97 -0.88 11.83
N GLY A 339 -6.64 -1.46 10.71
CA GLY A 339 -5.28 -1.44 10.21
C GLY A 339 -5.27 -1.16 8.71
N LYS A 340 -4.16 -0.59 8.27
CA LYS A 340 -3.89 -0.33 6.87
C LYS A 340 -2.43 -0.64 6.57
N PHE A 341 -2.21 -1.35 5.48
CA PHE A 341 -0.90 -1.48 4.86
C PHE A 341 -0.93 -0.85 3.47
N THR A 342 0.09 -0.05 3.18
CA THR A 342 0.31 0.54 1.85
C THR A 342 1.63 0.04 1.32
N HIS A 343 1.62 -0.58 0.16
CA HIS A 343 2.78 -1.11 -0.53
C HIS A 343 2.94 -0.39 -1.87
N VAL A 344 4.13 0.12 -2.13
CA VAL A 344 4.48 0.81 -3.38
C VAL A 344 5.65 0.08 -4.01
N PHE A 345 5.52 -0.22 -5.29
CA PHE A 345 6.54 -0.89 -6.10
C PHE A 345 6.96 0.05 -7.22
N THR A 346 8.26 0.33 -7.30
CA THR A 346 8.81 1.25 -8.30
C THR A 346 10.10 0.71 -8.89
N ASN A 347 10.63 1.38 -9.90
CA ASN A 347 11.93 1.10 -10.50
C ASN A 347 12.10 -0.35 -10.96
N TYR A 348 11.04 -0.91 -11.56
CA TYR A 348 11.07 -2.27 -12.08
C TYR A 348 12.15 -2.47 -13.15
N THR A 349 12.89 -3.56 -13.00
CA THR A 349 13.78 -4.11 -14.04
C THR A 349 13.39 -5.56 -14.27
N PHE A 350 12.72 -5.85 -15.38
CA PHE A 350 12.35 -7.21 -15.75
C PHE A 350 13.56 -7.96 -16.28
N LYS A 351 13.67 -9.24 -15.93
CA LYS A 351 14.81 -10.10 -16.25
C LYS A 351 14.37 -11.30 -17.08
N GLU A 352 15.21 -11.76 -17.96
CA GLU A 352 15.02 -13.05 -18.62
C GLU A 352 15.42 -14.21 -17.70
N ALA A 353 16.49 -14.03 -16.92
CA ALA A 353 16.96 -15.01 -15.95
C ALA A 353 17.73 -14.30 -14.81
N PHE A 354 17.77 -14.96 -13.67
CA PHE A 354 18.69 -14.63 -12.58
C PHE A 354 19.86 -15.62 -12.54
N ASP A 355 20.96 -15.17 -11.97
CA ASP A 355 22.07 -16.07 -11.67
C ASP A 355 21.65 -17.17 -10.70
N LYS A 356 22.17 -18.38 -10.87
CA LYS A 356 21.82 -19.56 -10.04
C LYS A 356 22.04 -19.34 -8.53
N LYS A 357 22.91 -18.38 -8.16
CA LYS A 357 23.22 -18.04 -6.75
C LYS A 357 22.37 -16.90 -6.19
N THR A 358 21.50 -16.29 -6.98
CA THR A 358 20.70 -15.13 -6.54
C THR A 358 19.77 -15.50 -5.39
N PHE A 359 19.09 -16.63 -5.50
CA PHE A 359 18.16 -17.11 -4.48
C PHE A 359 18.83 -18.21 -3.65
N GLY A 360 19.30 -17.82 -2.47
CA GLY A 360 19.93 -18.72 -1.50
C GLY A 360 19.03 -19.01 -0.30
N LYS A 361 19.64 -19.39 0.82
CA LYS A 361 18.91 -19.63 2.08
C LYS A 361 18.46 -18.32 2.75
N GLU A 362 19.15 -17.23 2.47
CA GLU A 362 18.85 -15.89 3.01
C GLU A 362 17.81 -15.22 2.13
N VAL A 363 16.56 -15.22 2.60
CA VAL A 363 15.42 -14.58 1.91
C VAL A 363 15.37 -13.09 2.21
N VAL A 364 15.65 -12.69 3.46
CA VAL A 364 15.66 -11.30 3.91
C VAL A 364 17.02 -10.96 4.50
N THR A 365 17.61 -9.87 4.05
CA THR A 365 18.86 -9.30 4.55
C THR A 365 18.64 -7.84 4.96
N PHE A 366 19.51 -7.31 5.80
CA PHE A 366 19.43 -5.94 6.29
C PHE A 366 20.71 -5.20 5.92
N ALA A 367 20.55 -4.01 5.33
CA ALA A 367 21.66 -3.11 5.12
C ALA A 367 22.21 -2.61 6.48
N GLU A 368 23.46 -2.20 6.50
CA GLU A 368 24.06 -1.61 7.68
C GLU A 368 23.28 -0.36 8.13
N ASN A 369 22.99 -0.27 9.42
CA ASN A 369 22.21 0.82 10.01
C ASN A 369 20.82 1.03 9.38
N ALA A 370 20.17 -0.03 8.88
CA ALA A 370 18.86 0.07 8.27
C ALA A 370 17.79 0.65 9.22
N ASN A 371 17.88 0.37 10.51
CA ASN A 371 16.96 0.89 11.54
C ASN A 371 17.38 2.23 12.18
N LYS A 372 18.45 2.86 11.68
CA LYS A 372 18.98 4.12 12.22
C LYS A 372 19.04 5.24 11.19
N LYS A 373 18.19 5.17 10.16
CA LYS A 373 18.12 6.20 9.13
C LYS A 373 17.50 7.48 9.70
N GLU A 374 18.17 8.61 9.45
CA GLU A 374 17.74 9.94 9.85
C GLU A 374 16.44 10.38 9.11
N GLU A 375 15.71 11.35 9.65
CA GLU A 375 14.47 11.85 9.03
C GLU A 375 14.72 12.44 7.64
N THR A 376 15.90 12.98 7.36
CA THR A 376 16.31 13.44 6.02
C THR A 376 16.24 12.33 4.99
N TYR A 377 16.69 11.12 5.34
CA TYR A 377 16.55 9.95 4.47
C TYR A 377 15.08 9.64 4.18
N TRP A 378 14.24 9.62 5.20
CA TRP A 378 12.81 9.33 5.03
C TRP A 378 12.10 10.39 4.18
N ASN A 379 12.45 11.67 4.32
CA ASN A 379 11.91 12.75 3.50
C ASN A 379 12.32 12.62 2.03
N GLU A 380 13.47 12.03 1.75
CA GLU A 380 13.96 11.80 0.39
C GLU A 380 13.35 10.53 -0.24
N TYR A 381 13.25 9.44 0.53
CA TYR A 381 12.91 8.12 -0.02
C TYR A 381 11.50 7.63 0.26
N ARG A 382 10.72 8.35 1.07
CA ARG A 382 9.31 8.02 1.34
C ARG A 382 8.45 8.36 0.12
N PRO A 383 7.85 7.37 -0.58
CA PRO A 383 7.04 7.66 -1.76
C PRO A 383 5.65 8.20 -1.40
N VAL A 384 5.17 7.95 -0.18
CA VAL A 384 3.83 8.35 0.27
C VAL A 384 3.97 9.31 1.43
N PRO A 385 3.60 10.61 1.30
CA PRO A 385 3.72 11.58 2.38
C PRO A 385 2.96 11.13 3.64
N LEU A 386 3.51 11.45 4.81
CA LEU A 386 2.79 11.23 6.06
C LEU A 386 1.61 12.19 6.16
N THR A 387 0.52 11.73 6.76
CA THR A 387 -0.54 12.60 7.24
C THR A 387 -0.07 13.35 8.49
N THR A 388 -0.79 14.41 8.88
CA THR A 388 -0.49 15.14 10.13
C THR A 388 -0.60 14.22 11.34
N GLU A 389 -1.58 13.31 11.36
CA GLU A 389 -1.76 12.33 12.43
C GLU A 389 -0.55 11.40 12.54
N GLU A 390 -0.08 10.86 11.41
CA GLU A 390 1.08 9.97 11.35
C GLU A 390 2.38 10.65 11.80
N SER A 391 2.61 11.89 11.33
CA SER A 391 3.78 12.67 11.73
C SER A 391 3.77 12.98 13.22
N THR A 392 2.61 13.40 13.75
CA THR A 392 2.43 13.67 15.18
C THR A 392 2.63 12.40 16.01
N ASN A 393 2.17 11.24 15.51
CA ASN A 393 2.35 9.97 16.19
C ASN A 393 3.82 9.57 16.31
N TYR A 394 4.65 9.77 15.28
CA TYR A 394 6.10 9.55 15.39
C TYR A 394 6.70 10.39 16.52
N ILE A 395 6.46 11.71 16.52
CA ILE A 395 6.98 12.62 17.55
C ILE A 395 6.52 12.20 18.96
N LYS A 396 5.21 11.89 19.10
CA LYS A 396 4.62 11.44 20.37
C LYS A 396 5.27 10.16 20.88
N LYS A 397 5.42 9.16 20.01
CA LYS A 397 6.00 7.86 20.36
C LYS A 397 7.48 7.96 20.74
N ASP A 398 8.25 8.74 20.00
CA ASP A 398 9.67 8.98 20.30
C ASP A 398 9.84 9.70 21.65
N SER A 399 8.95 10.66 21.96
CA SER A 399 8.93 11.34 23.26
C SER A 399 8.59 10.35 24.40
N ILE A 400 7.60 9.49 24.22
CA ILE A 400 7.23 8.45 25.20
C ILE A 400 8.43 7.50 25.43
N GLN A 401 9.09 7.09 24.37
CA GLN A 401 10.27 6.22 24.45
C GLN A 401 11.43 6.88 25.24
N THR A 402 11.70 8.16 24.96
CA THR A 402 12.71 8.93 25.70
C THR A 402 12.42 8.95 27.20
N ILE A 403 11.14 9.22 27.58
CA ILE A 403 10.73 9.19 28.98
C ILE A 403 10.94 7.79 29.57
N ARG A 404 10.55 6.72 28.88
CA ARG A 404 10.67 5.33 29.36
C ARG A 404 12.10 4.86 29.54
N LYS A 405 13.05 5.39 28.77
CA LYS A 405 14.48 5.11 28.91
C LYS A 405 15.13 5.94 30.03
N SER A 406 14.43 6.94 30.57
CA SER A 406 14.98 7.75 31.65
C SER A 406 15.13 6.95 32.95
N GLN A 407 16.22 7.18 33.71
CA GLN A 407 16.46 6.51 34.97
C GLN A 407 15.30 6.71 35.96
N VAL A 408 14.72 7.91 36.01
CA VAL A 408 13.58 8.23 36.89
C VAL A 408 12.37 7.33 36.61
N TYR A 409 12.10 7.05 35.33
CA TYR A 409 11.01 6.17 34.96
C TYR A 409 11.33 4.71 35.32
N LEU A 410 12.53 4.24 35.07
CA LEU A 410 12.98 2.88 35.41
C LEU A 410 12.89 2.64 36.92
N ASP A 411 13.41 3.56 37.73
CA ASP A 411 13.32 3.49 39.20
C ASP A 411 11.85 3.48 39.66
N SER A 412 10.96 4.22 39.00
CA SER A 412 9.53 4.24 39.31
C SER A 412 8.82 2.91 39.05
N ILE A 413 9.28 2.18 38.02
CA ILE A 413 8.75 0.84 37.70
C ILE A 413 9.23 -0.16 38.72
N ASP A 414 10.50 -0.16 39.06
CA ASP A 414 11.10 -1.06 40.05
C ASP A 414 10.46 -0.87 41.40
N ALA A 415 10.18 0.36 41.83
CA ALA A 415 9.47 0.68 43.07
C ALA A 415 8.01 0.20 43.10
N LYS A 416 7.32 0.09 41.93
CA LYS A 416 5.94 -0.36 41.82
C LYS A 416 5.78 -1.88 41.84
N GLY A 417 6.86 -2.63 41.67
CA GLY A 417 6.87 -4.09 41.59
C GLY A 417 6.08 -4.65 40.39
N ASN A 418 6.14 -5.96 40.23
CA ASN A 418 5.45 -6.68 39.14
C ASN A 418 3.92 -6.78 39.39
N LYS A 419 3.19 -5.70 39.14
CA LYS A 419 1.72 -5.76 39.12
C LYS A 419 1.24 -6.39 37.83
N PHE A 420 0.30 -7.33 37.92
CA PHE A 420 -0.36 -7.98 36.79
C PHE A 420 -1.00 -6.92 35.87
N LYS A 421 -0.58 -6.89 34.59
CA LYS A 421 -1.17 -6.02 33.56
C LYS A 421 -1.79 -6.90 32.49
N LEU A 422 -3.10 -6.77 32.26
CA LEU A 422 -3.84 -7.51 31.22
C LEU A 422 -3.21 -7.33 29.83
N LEU A 423 -2.65 -6.15 29.57
CA LEU A 423 -1.98 -5.83 28.31
C LEU A 423 -0.78 -6.74 28.03
N LYS A 424 -0.05 -7.16 29.06
CA LYS A 424 1.10 -8.08 28.92
C LYS A 424 0.70 -9.48 28.45
N ILE A 425 -0.56 -9.87 28.59
CA ILE A 425 -1.09 -11.12 28.06
C ILE A 425 -1.25 -11.02 26.53
N ILE A 426 -1.62 -9.84 26.03
CA ILE A 426 -1.88 -9.60 24.59
C ILE A 426 -0.58 -9.27 23.86
N THR A 427 0.32 -8.51 24.48
CA THR A 427 1.57 -8.01 23.84
C THR A 427 2.81 -8.86 24.13
N GLY A 428 2.69 -9.88 25.01
CA GLY A 428 3.81 -10.69 25.47
C GLY A 428 4.61 -10.02 26.60
N TYR A 429 5.35 -10.85 27.35
CA TYR A 429 6.33 -10.36 28.32
C TYR A 429 7.64 -10.09 27.61
N ASN A 430 8.12 -8.86 27.60
CA ASN A 430 9.53 -8.59 27.32
C ASN A 430 10.32 -8.98 28.60
N TYR A 431 11.17 -9.99 28.49
CA TYR A 431 12.19 -10.35 29.50
C TYR A 431 13.42 -9.51 29.30
#